data_2edb7f4f97bc187afafd20b3af163e7e
#
_entry.id   2edb7f4f97bc187afafd20b3af163e7e
#
_cell.length_a   1.000
_cell.length_b   1.000
_cell.length_c   1.000
_cell.angle_alpha   90.00
_cell.angle_beta   90.00
_cell.angle_gamma   90.00
#
_symmetry.space_group_name_H-M   'P 1'
#
loop_
_entity.id
_entity.type
_entity.pdbx_description
1 polymer ?
#
loop_
_entity_poly.entity_id
_entity_poly.type
_entity_poly.pdbx_seq_one_letter_code
_entity_poly.pdbx_strand_id
1 'polypeptide(L)'
;PATMTLPVEELESILKTAAEYKKECENINQIETKNDKKRADFVGINMEGPFISPIKKGAQDERNIIPCNEEIAQRFLDASDHLVKFLGIAPEESANAVSFIKNMKDKVNISLAHTNASYETAKEALEAGANHIVHLFNAMTGFTHREPGVVGAASDNEHTMSEIICDGVHIHPSMIRAAFKMMSAERMIFISDSMRATGMPDGQYTLGGLDVKVTGNR
;
A
#
# COMPACT_ATOMS: atom_id res chain seq x y z
N PRO A 1 1.58 -1.69 -9.63
CA PRO A 1 2.66 -2.13 -8.75
C PRO A 1 2.69 -1.32 -7.47
N ALA A 2 3.41 -1.84 -6.45
CA ALA A 2 3.72 -1.13 -5.22
C ALA A 2 5.22 -0.77 -5.17
N THR A 3 5.56 0.27 -4.40
CA THR A 3 6.95 0.60 -4.07
C THR A 3 7.36 -0.05 -2.74
N MET A 4 8.65 0.07 -2.41
CA MET A 4 9.19 -0.21 -1.07
C MET A 4 9.57 1.11 -0.39
N THR A 5 9.82 1.07 0.92
CA THR A 5 10.37 2.21 1.67
C THR A 5 11.87 2.33 1.39
N LEU A 6 12.24 3.31 0.59
CA LEU A 6 13.60 3.60 0.12
C LEU A 6 13.93 5.09 0.38
N PRO A 7 15.21 5.51 0.23
CA PRO A 7 15.55 6.92 0.26
C PRO A 7 14.71 7.75 -0.72
N VAL A 8 14.38 8.99 -0.34
CA VAL A 8 13.47 9.86 -1.11
C VAL A 8 13.94 10.03 -2.56
N GLU A 9 15.23 10.27 -2.77
CA GLU A 9 15.81 10.48 -4.10
C GLU A 9 15.75 9.22 -4.96
N GLU A 10 15.88 8.04 -4.34
CA GLU A 10 15.76 6.76 -5.04
C GLU A 10 14.31 6.51 -5.43
N LEU A 11 13.35 6.79 -4.54
CA LEU A 11 11.92 6.73 -4.86
C LEU A 11 11.57 7.64 -6.03
N GLU A 12 12.03 8.88 -6.06
CA GLU A 12 11.81 9.78 -7.18
C GLU A 12 12.38 9.24 -8.50
N SER A 13 13.57 8.64 -8.46
CA SER A 13 14.17 8.01 -9.64
C SER A 13 13.34 6.86 -10.17
N ILE A 14 12.85 5.99 -9.26
CA ILE A 14 11.95 4.87 -9.59
C ILE A 14 10.63 5.38 -10.19
N LEU A 15 10.05 6.43 -9.61
CA LEU A 15 8.80 7.02 -10.05
C LEU A 15 8.94 7.66 -11.45
N LYS A 16 10.04 8.34 -11.73
CA LYS A 16 10.36 8.85 -13.08
C LYS A 16 10.49 7.73 -14.11
N THR A 17 11.23 6.67 -13.76
CA THR A 17 11.35 5.49 -14.63
C THR A 17 9.98 4.85 -14.91
N ALA A 18 9.11 4.78 -13.90
CA ALA A 18 7.75 4.26 -14.07
C ALA A 18 6.90 5.15 -15.00
N ALA A 19 7.04 6.47 -14.91
CA ALA A 19 6.35 7.41 -15.81
C ALA A 19 6.84 7.28 -17.27
N GLU A 20 8.14 7.13 -17.48
CA GLU A 20 8.73 6.87 -18.79
C GLU A 20 8.22 5.54 -19.38
N TYR A 21 8.25 4.47 -18.59
CA TYR A 21 7.73 3.16 -19.00
C TYR A 21 6.23 3.21 -19.38
N LYS A 22 5.43 3.97 -18.66
CA LYS A 22 4.00 4.16 -18.99
C LYS A 22 3.83 4.78 -20.35
N LYS A 23 4.61 5.82 -20.69
CA LYS A 23 4.60 6.48 -22.01
C LYS A 23 5.04 5.54 -23.13
N GLU A 24 6.07 4.71 -22.89
CA GLU A 24 6.49 3.69 -23.85
C GLU A 24 5.38 2.66 -24.09
N CYS A 25 4.70 2.18 -23.04
CA CYS A 25 3.59 1.25 -23.17
C CYS A 25 2.41 1.84 -23.98
N GLU A 26 2.10 3.11 -23.81
CA GLU A 26 1.06 3.80 -24.57
C GLU A 26 1.41 3.91 -26.04
N ASN A 27 2.66 4.24 -26.36
CA ASN A 27 3.16 4.30 -27.74
C ASN A 27 3.10 2.94 -28.44
N ILE A 28 3.51 1.85 -27.77
CA ILE A 28 3.44 0.50 -28.31
C ILE A 28 1.99 0.07 -28.52
N ASN A 29 1.08 0.37 -27.59
CA ASN A 29 -0.34 0.06 -27.70
C ASN A 29 -1.04 0.78 -28.88
N GLN A 30 -0.50 1.89 -29.36
CA GLN A 30 -0.98 2.58 -30.57
C GLN A 30 -0.56 1.86 -31.86
N ILE A 31 0.53 1.08 -31.82
CA ILE A 31 1.11 0.38 -32.97
C ILE A 31 0.60 -1.07 -33.06
N GLU A 32 0.40 -1.73 -31.92
CA GLU A 32 -0.08 -3.13 -31.86
C GLU A 32 -1.60 -3.21 -31.98
N THR A 33 -2.08 -4.13 -32.81
CA THR A 33 -3.53 -4.42 -32.91
C THR A 33 -4.04 -5.07 -31.61
N LYS A 34 -5.32 -4.85 -31.27
CA LYS A 34 -5.97 -5.33 -30.04
C LYS A 34 -5.79 -6.82 -29.70
N ASN A 35 -5.40 -7.64 -30.69
CA ASN A 35 -5.23 -9.09 -30.53
C ASN A 35 -3.85 -9.53 -30.01
N ASP A 36 -2.85 -8.63 -29.96
CA ASP A 36 -1.48 -8.97 -29.57
C ASP A 36 -1.12 -8.62 -28.11
N LYS A 37 -2.07 -8.09 -27.32
CA LYS A 37 -1.84 -7.73 -25.92
C LYS A 37 -1.65 -8.98 -25.04
N LYS A 38 -0.39 -9.35 -24.80
CA LYS A 38 0.03 -10.43 -23.89
C LYS A 38 0.51 -9.93 -22.52
N ARG A 39 0.31 -8.67 -22.18
CA ARG A 39 0.80 -8.03 -20.94
C ARG A 39 -0.31 -7.33 -20.18
N ALA A 40 -0.14 -7.21 -18.87
CA ALA A 40 -1.02 -6.41 -18.02
C ALA A 40 -0.87 -4.92 -18.32
N ASP A 41 -1.96 -4.18 -18.21
CA ASP A 41 -1.91 -2.72 -18.30
C ASP A 41 -1.32 -2.11 -17.02
N PHE A 42 -0.37 -1.20 -17.18
CA PHE A 42 0.17 -0.42 -16.09
C PHE A 42 -0.75 0.77 -15.79
N VAL A 43 -1.60 0.66 -14.76
CA VAL A 43 -2.63 1.65 -14.45
C VAL A 43 -2.20 2.67 -13.38
N GLY A 44 -1.19 2.35 -12.57
CA GLY A 44 -0.71 3.24 -11.51
C GLY A 44 0.15 2.56 -10.47
N ILE A 45 0.52 3.33 -9.46
CA ILE A 45 1.43 2.93 -8.37
C ILE A 45 0.71 3.09 -7.03
N ASN A 46 0.84 2.09 -6.17
CA ASN A 46 0.55 2.16 -4.74
C ASN A 46 1.88 2.39 -4.02
N MET A 47 2.06 3.53 -3.38
CA MET A 47 3.27 3.81 -2.59
C MET A 47 3.15 3.23 -1.19
N GLU A 48 3.93 2.20 -0.91
CA GLU A 48 4.07 1.60 0.40
C GLU A 48 5.27 2.23 1.13
N GLY A 49 4.96 3.24 1.93
CA GLY A 49 5.96 4.11 2.55
C GLY A 49 6.36 5.31 1.67
N PRO A 50 7.26 6.17 2.16
CA PRO A 50 8.07 6.04 3.38
C PRO A 50 7.40 6.50 4.69
N PHE A 51 6.14 6.91 4.70
CA PHE A 51 5.41 7.50 5.84
C PHE A 51 4.76 6.44 6.75
N ILE A 52 5.44 5.34 7.01
CA ILE A 52 4.94 4.17 7.73
C ILE A 52 5.50 4.08 9.16
N SER A 53 4.97 3.12 9.96
CA SER A 53 5.44 2.91 11.34
C SER A 53 6.67 1.99 11.40
N PRO A 54 7.74 2.38 12.11
CA PRO A 54 8.87 1.50 12.35
C PRO A 54 8.48 0.26 13.17
N ILE A 55 7.43 0.35 14.01
CA ILE A 55 6.91 -0.78 14.79
C ILE A 55 6.24 -1.82 13.89
N LYS A 56 5.64 -1.38 12.79
CA LYS A 56 4.90 -2.21 11.83
C LYS A 56 5.56 -2.28 10.46
N LYS A 57 6.83 -1.99 10.37
CA LYS A 57 7.60 -1.93 9.12
C LYS A 57 7.58 -3.22 8.30
N GLY A 58 7.39 -4.38 8.91
CA GLY A 58 7.48 -5.65 8.20
C GLY A 58 8.84 -5.81 7.52
N ALA A 59 8.84 -6.06 6.20
CA ALA A 59 10.03 -6.19 5.36
C ALA A 59 10.59 -4.83 4.86
N GLN A 60 10.10 -3.69 5.37
CA GLN A 60 10.60 -2.36 5.00
C GLN A 60 11.85 -1.99 5.78
N ASP A 61 12.74 -1.21 5.18
CA ASP A 61 13.95 -0.71 5.86
C ASP A 61 13.62 0.53 6.71
N GLU A 62 13.71 0.37 8.04
CA GLU A 62 13.37 1.43 9.01
C GLU A 62 14.21 2.69 8.88
N ARG A 63 15.42 2.59 8.31
CA ARG A 63 16.32 3.74 8.11
C ARG A 63 15.76 4.78 7.13
N ASN A 64 14.82 4.37 6.29
CA ASN A 64 14.19 5.20 5.27
C ASN A 64 12.79 5.68 5.66
N ILE A 65 12.30 5.31 6.85
CA ILE A 65 10.99 5.75 7.36
C ILE A 65 11.10 7.21 7.80
N ILE A 66 10.16 8.02 7.35
CA ILE A 66 10.08 9.44 7.69
C ILE A 66 8.63 9.81 8.06
N PRO A 67 8.42 10.86 8.86
CA PRO A 67 7.08 11.36 9.15
C PRO A 67 6.41 11.96 7.91
N CYS A 68 5.07 12.06 7.93
CA CYS A 68 4.29 12.68 6.85
C CYS A 68 4.80 14.08 6.50
N ASN A 69 5.10 14.28 5.22
CA ASN A 69 5.62 15.54 4.68
C ASN A 69 4.96 15.85 3.33
N GLU A 70 4.21 16.94 3.26
CA GLU A 70 3.45 17.33 2.06
C GLU A 70 4.35 17.68 0.87
N GLU A 71 5.49 18.31 1.11
CA GLU A 71 6.45 18.68 0.06
C GLU A 71 7.05 17.41 -0.58
N ILE A 72 7.46 16.44 0.23
CA ILE A 72 7.99 15.16 -0.26
C ILE A 72 6.90 14.39 -1.00
N ALA A 73 5.67 14.34 -0.46
CA ALA A 73 4.55 13.69 -1.14
C ALA A 73 4.26 14.34 -2.50
N GLN A 74 4.27 15.67 -2.59
CA GLN A 74 4.09 16.37 -3.86
C GLN A 74 5.21 16.05 -4.86
N ARG A 75 6.48 16.00 -4.42
CA ARG A 75 7.62 15.58 -5.26
C ARG A 75 7.40 14.17 -5.86
N PHE A 76 6.84 13.23 -5.09
CA PHE A 76 6.51 11.90 -5.59
C PHE A 76 5.40 11.92 -6.64
N LEU A 77 4.35 12.72 -6.43
CA LEU A 77 3.29 12.88 -7.42
C LEU A 77 3.83 13.47 -8.73
N ASP A 78 4.64 14.50 -8.64
CA ASP A 78 5.25 15.17 -9.80
C ASP A 78 6.24 14.23 -10.53
N ALA A 79 7.11 13.54 -9.79
CA ALA A 79 8.08 12.60 -10.36
C ALA A 79 7.42 11.43 -11.11
N SER A 80 6.25 11.01 -10.65
CA SER A 80 5.49 9.92 -11.26
C SER A 80 4.58 10.35 -12.42
N ASP A 81 4.54 11.62 -12.80
CA ASP A 81 3.54 12.16 -13.72
C ASP A 81 2.10 11.78 -13.29
N HIS A 82 1.83 11.89 -11.98
CA HIS A 82 0.57 11.53 -11.31
C HIS A 82 0.15 10.05 -11.47
N LEU A 83 1.10 9.14 -11.69
CA LEU A 83 0.84 7.69 -11.67
C LEU A 83 0.69 7.12 -10.26
N VAL A 84 1.16 7.80 -9.22
CA VAL A 84 0.86 7.43 -7.85
C VAL A 84 -0.63 7.62 -7.60
N LYS A 85 -1.34 6.54 -7.31
CA LYS A 85 -2.80 6.53 -7.07
C LYS A 85 -3.14 6.36 -5.60
N PHE A 86 -2.25 5.71 -4.85
CA PHE A 86 -2.39 5.49 -3.41
C PHE A 86 -1.07 5.84 -2.72
N LEU A 87 -1.17 6.46 -1.55
CA LEU A 87 -0.05 6.82 -0.70
C LEU A 87 -0.30 6.29 0.72
N GLY A 88 0.50 5.30 1.13
CA GLY A 88 0.41 4.66 2.43
C GLY A 88 1.03 5.50 3.54
N ILE A 89 0.30 5.64 4.65
CA ILE A 89 0.76 6.34 5.85
C ILE A 89 0.42 5.57 7.13
N ALA A 90 1.22 5.81 8.18
CA ALA A 90 0.94 5.46 9.56
C ALA A 90 0.60 6.75 10.34
N PRO A 91 -0.69 7.03 10.60
CA PRO A 91 -1.09 8.32 11.14
C PRO A 91 -0.56 8.59 12.55
N GLU A 92 -0.29 7.57 13.34
CA GLU A 92 0.28 7.69 14.69
C GLU A 92 1.73 8.19 14.72
N GLU A 93 2.45 8.06 13.61
CA GLU A 93 3.86 8.45 13.52
C GLU A 93 4.07 9.94 13.21
N SER A 94 2.98 10.68 13.01
CA SER A 94 3.08 12.09 12.58
C SER A 94 2.05 12.96 13.27
N ALA A 95 2.51 13.93 14.06
CA ALA A 95 1.62 14.89 14.73
C ALA A 95 0.75 15.71 13.76
N ASN A 96 1.16 15.83 12.50
CA ASN A 96 0.45 16.53 11.43
C ASN A 96 -0.35 15.60 10.52
N ALA A 97 -0.53 14.31 10.85
CA ALA A 97 -1.18 13.33 9.97
C ALA A 97 -2.56 13.78 9.49
N VAL A 98 -3.40 14.29 10.37
CA VAL A 98 -4.76 14.78 10.03
C VAL A 98 -4.73 15.94 9.05
N SER A 99 -3.85 16.90 9.24
CA SER A 99 -3.69 18.03 8.30
C SER A 99 -3.10 17.57 6.97
N PHE A 100 -2.11 16.67 7.01
CA PHE A 100 -1.54 16.03 5.83
C PHE A 100 -2.62 15.32 4.99
N ILE A 101 -3.47 14.50 5.62
CA ILE A 101 -4.56 13.81 4.94
C ILE A 101 -5.50 14.81 4.28
N LYS A 102 -5.95 15.83 5.02
CA LYS A 102 -6.87 16.87 4.49
C LYS A 102 -6.31 17.62 3.28
N ASN A 103 -4.99 17.89 3.27
CA ASN A 103 -4.32 18.64 2.20
C ASN A 103 -3.98 17.78 0.98
N MET A 104 -3.87 16.44 1.16
CA MET A 104 -3.45 15.54 0.10
C MET A 104 -4.59 14.71 -0.50
N LYS A 105 -5.72 14.51 0.18
CA LYS A 105 -6.82 13.62 -0.24
C LYS A 105 -7.42 13.92 -1.62
N ASP A 106 -7.37 15.15 -2.06
CA ASP A 106 -7.90 15.55 -3.37
C ASP A 106 -6.87 15.37 -4.50
N LYS A 107 -5.62 15.01 -4.16
CA LYS A 107 -4.51 14.78 -5.08
C LYS A 107 -4.18 13.30 -5.25
N VAL A 108 -4.33 12.51 -4.19
CA VAL A 108 -4.01 11.09 -4.14
C VAL A 108 -4.87 10.41 -3.08
N ASN A 109 -5.23 9.13 -3.29
CA ASN A 109 -5.91 8.37 -2.24
C ASN A 109 -4.93 8.09 -1.09
N ILE A 110 -5.32 8.46 0.12
CA ILE A 110 -4.53 8.20 1.31
C ILE A 110 -4.93 6.85 1.90
N SER A 111 -3.94 6.00 2.09
CA SER A 111 -4.11 4.65 2.65
C SER A 111 -3.54 4.58 4.06
N LEU A 112 -4.18 3.83 4.96
CA LEU A 112 -3.55 3.39 6.18
C LEU A 112 -2.75 2.11 5.89
N ALA A 113 -1.43 2.16 6.10
CA ALA A 113 -0.49 1.12 5.73
C ALA A 113 0.60 0.98 6.78
N HIS A 114 1.02 -0.25 7.10
CA HIS A 114 2.12 -0.48 8.04
C HIS A 114 2.01 0.40 9.28
N THR A 115 0.89 0.32 9.99
CA THR A 115 0.51 1.25 11.04
C THR A 115 0.22 0.55 12.37
N ASN A 116 0.67 1.12 13.47
CA ASN A 116 0.33 0.70 14.81
C ASN A 116 -0.79 1.56 15.43
N ALA A 117 -1.59 2.22 14.57
CA ALA A 117 -2.66 3.10 15.02
C ALA A 117 -3.68 2.39 15.92
N SER A 118 -4.15 3.09 16.95
CA SER A 118 -5.33 2.68 17.72
C SER A 118 -6.58 2.82 16.85
N TYR A 119 -7.71 2.32 17.37
CA TYR A 119 -9.00 2.53 16.72
C TYR A 119 -9.31 4.02 16.56
N GLU A 120 -9.09 4.82 17.60
CA GLU A 120 -9.36 6.26 17.60
C GLU A 120 -8.51 6.99 16.59
N THR A 121 -7.22 6.70 16.54
CA THR A 121 -6.28 7.32 15.57
C THR A 121 -6.63 6.94 14.14
N ALA A 122 -6.96 5.67 13.90
CA ALA A 122 -7.38 5.22 12.57
C ALA A 122 -8.72 5.85 12.15
N LYS A 123 -9.69 5.91 13.07
CA LYS A 123 -10.98 6.56 12.84
C LYS A 123 -10.80 8.04 12.48
N GLU A 124 -10.00 8.78 13.24
CA GLU A 124 -9.71 10.19 12.95
C GLU A 124 -9.08 10.39 11.58
N ALA A 125 -8.14 9.51 11.18
CA ALA A 125 -7.53 9.53 9.86
C ALA A 125 -8.54 9.27 8.73
N LEU A 126 -9.45 8.30 8.91
CA LEU A 126 -10.53 8.01 7.94
C LEU A 126 -11.53 9.17 7.85
N GLU A 127 -11.91 9.77 8.97
CA GLU A 127 -12.78 10.96 9.00
C GLU A 127 -12.10 12.19 8.36
N ALA A 128 -10.78 12.29 8.42
CA ALA A 128 -10.01 13.34 7.75
C ALA A 128 -9.98 13.19 6.22
N GLY A 129 -10.21 11.98 5.70
CA GLY A 129 -10.30 11.70 4.27
C GLY A 129 -9.37 10.58 3.77
N ALA A 130 -8.67 9.84 4.64
CA ALA A 130 -8.10 8.56 4.25
C ALA A 130 -9.27 7.60 3.89
N ASN A 131 -9.11 6.85 2.82
CA ASN A 131 -10.23 6.08 2.24
C ASN A 131 -9.87 4.64 1.89
N HIS A 132 -8.66 4.20 2.28
CA HIS A 132 -8.13 2.92 1.85
C HIS A 132 -7.27 2.27 2.92
N ILE A 133 -7.32 0.94 3.05
CA ILE A 133 -6.48 0.13 3.94
C ILE A 133 -5.66 -0.82 3.09
N VAL A 134 -4.34 -0.79 3.26
CA VAL A 134 -3.41 -1.70 2.58
C VAL A 134 -3.38 -3.04 3.31
N HIS A 135 -3.42 -4.16 2.58
CA HIS A 135 -3.29 -5.55 3.04
C HIS A 135 -3.87 -5.82 4.45
N LEU A 136 -5.18 -5.61 4.61
CA LEU A 136 -5.93 -5.73 5.87
C LEU A 136 -5.43 -6.88 6.75
N PHE A 137 -5.28 -6.66 8.05
CA PHE A 137 -4.69 -7.50 9.10
C PHE A 137 -3.14 -7.56 9.11
N ASN A 138 -2.47 -7.37 7.98
CA ASN A 138 -1.02 -7.48 7.90
C ASN A 138 -0.35 -6.15 8.25
N ALA A 139 0.75 -6.23 8.99
CA ALA A 139 1.52 -5.05 9.43
C ALA A 139 0.67 -3.93 10.06
N MET A 140 -0.32 -4.30 10.90
CA MET A 140 -1.16 -3.36 11.65
C MET A 140 -1.49 -3.88 13.05
N THR A 141 -2.19 -3.08 13.86
CA THR A 141 -2.70 -3.50 15.17
C THR A 141 -3.64 -4.69 15.03
N GLY A 142 -3.59 -5.60 16.00
CA GLY A 142 -4.49 -6.76 16.02
C GLY A 142 -5.96 -6.34 16.23
N PHE A 143 -6.87 -7.12 15.64
CA PHE A 143 -8.31 -6.96 15.84
C PHE A 143 -8.74 -7.75 17.08
N THR A 144 -8.95 -7.06 18.20
CA THR A 144 -9.35 -7.68 19.47
C THR A 144 -10.64 -7.06 20.01
N HIS A 145 -11.24 -7.71 21.00
CA HIS A 145 -12.55 -7.29 21.54
C HIS A 145 -12.51 -5.97 22.34
N ARG A 146 -11.33 -5.46 22.72
CA ARG A 146 -11.15 -4.19 23.43
C ARG A 146 -10.30 -3.20 22.68
N GLU A 147 -9.49 -3.69 21.77
CA GLU A 147 -8.58 -2.90 20.92
C GLU A 147 -8.84 -3.31 19.46
N PRO A 148 -9.90 -2.78 18.83
CA PRO A 148 -10.25 -3.21 17.48
C PRO A 148 -9.33 -2.63 16.39
N GLY A 149 -8.51 -1.65 16.73
CA GLY A 149 -7.48 -1.08 15.87
C GLY A 149 -8.00 -0.59 14.52
N VAL A 150 -7.11 -0.63 13.53
CA VAL A 150 -7.40 -0.20 12.15
C VAL A 150 -8.54 -1.02 11.52
N VAL A 151 -8.58 -2.32 11.79
CA VAL A 151 -9.61 -3.22 11.24
C VAL A 151 -11.00 -2.82 11.72
N GLY A 152 -11.15 -2.49 12.99
CA GLY A 152 -12.42 -2.00 13.58
C GLY A 152 -12.82 -0.66 12.98
N ALA A 153 -11.89 0.29 12.90
CA ALA A 153 -12.16 1.60 12.32
C ALA A 153 -12.59 1.52 10.84
N ALA A 154 -11.94 0.65 10.06
CA ALA A 154 -12.30 0.40 8.66
C ALA A 154 -13.67 -0.29 8.52
N SER A 155 -14.02 -1.21 9.46
CA SER A 155 -15.33 -1.84 9.48
C SER A 155 -16.46 -0.83 9.69
N ASP A 156 -16.25 0.12 10.59
CA ASP A 156 -17.25 1.13 10.97
C ASP A 156 -17.38 2.28 9.95
N ASN A 157 -16.41 2.42 9.04
CA ASN A 157 -16.41 3.46 8.01
C ASN A 157 -16.88 2.89 6.66
N GLU A 158 -18.09 3.24 6.24
CA GLU A 158 -18.74 2.71 5.02
C GLU A 158 -18.06 3.12 3.70
N HIS A 159 -17.19 4.13 3.73
CA HIS A 159 -16.50 4.65 2.53
C HIS A 159 -15.10 4.10 2.35
N THR A 160 -14.60 3.35 3.33
CA THR A 160 -13.23 2.81 3.29
C THR A 160 -13.17 1.53 2.48
N MET A 161 -12.28 1.48 1.48
CA MET A 161 -11.91 0.28 0.74
C MET A 161 -10.76 -0.43 1.43
N SER A 162 -10.76 -1.76 1.44
CA SER A 162 -9.72 -2.55 2.11
C SER A 162 -9.13 -3.61 1.19
N GLU A 163 -7.81 -3.61 1.04
CA GLU A 163 -7.09 -4.68 0.35
C GLU A 163 -7.03 -5.92 1.22
N ILE A 164 -7.06 -7.09 0.60
CA ILE A 164 -6.92 -8.38 1.28
C ILE A 164 -6.12 -9.38 0.46
N ILE A 165 -5.17 -10.05 1.11
CA ILE A 165 -4.38 -11.14 0.53
C ILE A 165 -5.08 -12.46 0.85
N CYS A 166 -5.50 -13.20 -0.17
CA CYS A 166 -6.31 -14.42 -0.03
C CYS A 166 -5.56 -15.71 -0.39
N ASP A 167 -4.25 -15.74 -0.19
CA ASP A 167 -3.37 -16.88 -0.53
C ASP A 167 -3.45 -18.05 0.46
N GLY A 168 -4.13 -17.86 1.61
CA GLY A 168 -4.23 -18.86 2.68
C GLY A 168 -2.97 -18.98 3.55
N VAL A 169 -1.95 -18.15 3.32
CA VAL A 169 -0.70 -18.06 4.09
C VAL A 169 -0.72 -16.83 5.00
N HIS A 170 -0.98 -15.65 4.44
CA HIS A 170 -1.01 -14.38 5.17
C HIS A 170 -2.20 -14.29 6.12
N ILE A 171 -3.36 -14.79 5.71
CA ILE A 171 -4.59 -14.69 6.49
C ILE A 171 -5.29 -16.05 6.52
N HIS A 172 -5.67 -16.49 7.73
CA HIS A 172 -6.44 -17.72 7.89
C HIS A 172 -7.81 -17.61 7.16
N PRO A 173 -8.26 -18.64 6.43
CA PRO A 173 -9.51 -18.58 5.64
C PRO A 173 -10.76 -18.17 6.43
N SER A 174 -10.84 -18.47 7.74
CA SER A 174 -11.97 -18.01 8.58
C SER A 174 -11.96 -16.50 8.78
N MET A 175 -10.76 -15.86 8.86
CA MET A 175 -10.63 -14.41 8.98
C MET A 175 -10.96 -13.70 7.68
N ILE A 176 -10.62 -14.30 6.54
CA ILE A 176 -11.06 -13.80 5.23
C ILE A 176 -12.58 -13.75 5.18
N ARG A 177 -13.27 -14.85 5.54
CA ARG A 177 -14.74 -14.88 5.60
C ARG A 177 -15.34 -13.87 6.58
N ALA A 178 -14.67 -13.64 7.74
CA ALA A 178 -15.09 -12.64 8.70
C ALA A 178 -14.98 -11.22 8.14
N ALA A 179 -13.87 -10.90 7.46
CA ALA A 179 -13.65 -9.61 6.82
C ALA A 179 -14.76 -9.28 5.81
N PHE A 180 -15.12 -10.24 4.93
CA PHE A 180 -16.22 -10.05 3.98
C PHE A 180 -17.59 -9.84 4.64
N LYS A 181 -17.82 -10.45 5.81
CA LYS A 181 -19.06 -10.22 6.57
C LYS A 181 -19.10 -8.85 7.25
N MET A 182 -17.94 -8.35 7.72
CA MET A 182 -17.84 -7.04 8.37
C MET A 182 -17.88 -5.89 7.37
N MET A 183 -17.19 -6.03 6.24
CA MET A 183 -16.94 -4.91 5.32
C MET A 183 -17.77 -4.97 4.04
N SER A 184 -18.51 -6.06 3.78
CA SER A 184 -19.15 -6.40 2.51
C SER A 184 -18.15 -6.61 1.33
N ALA A 185 -18.63 -7.26 0.26
CA ALA A 185 -17.77 -7.57 -0.91
C ALA A 185 -17.42 -6.30 -1.70
N GLU A 186 -18.27 -5.30 -1.69
CA GLU A 186 -18.14 -4.06 -2.45
C GLU A 186 -16.97 -3.20 -1.95
N ARG A 187 -16.55 -3.39 -0.68
CA ARG A 187 -15.44 -2.66 -0.07
C ARG A 187 -14.13 -3.45 0.00
N MET A 188 -14.08 -4.64 -0.60
CA MET A 188 -12.89 -5.49 -0.56
C MET A 188 -12.16 -5.49 -1.90
N ILE A 189 -10.85 -5.33 -1.87
CA ILE A 189 -9.96 -5.34 -3.03
C ILE A 189 -9.00 -6.53 -2.90
N PHE A 190 -9.04 -7.46 -3.85
CA PHE A 190 -8.08 -8.57 -3.87
C PHE A 190 -6.71 -8.10 -4.37
N ILE A 191 -5.69 -8.38 -3.59
CA ILE A 191 -4.30 -8.16 -3.97
C ILE A 191 -3.48 -9.44 -3.77
N SER A 192 -2.39 -9.57 -4.50
CA SER A 192 -1.41 -10.64 -4.30
C SER A 192 -0.28 -10.24 -3.39
N ASP A 193 0.05 -8.97 -3.37
CA ASP A 193 1.25 -8.43 -2.71
C ASP A 193 2.52 -9.22 -3.07
N SER A 194 2.61 -9.61 -4.33
CA SER A 194 3.65 -10.50 -4.86
C SER A 194 4.98 -9.80 -4.99
N MET A 195 6.01 -10.43 -4.45
CA MET A 195 7.40 -10.03 -4.62
C MET A 195 8.06 -10.71 -5.84
N ARG A 196 9.28 -10.28 -6.20
CA ARG A 196 10.03 -10.86 -7.35
C ARG A 196 10.31 -12.36 -7.26
N ALA A 197 10.26 -12.95 -6.07
CA ALA A 197 10.46 -14.38 -5.86
C ALA A 197 9.18 -15.21 -6.00
N THR A 198 8.03 -14.60 -6.27
CA THR A 198 6.77 -15.32 -6.44
C THR A 198 6.85 -16.28 -7.62
N GLY A 199 6.60 -17.57 -7.35
CA GLY A 199 6.69 -18.62 -8.35
C GLY A 199 8.12 -19.09 -8.68
N MET A 200 9.14 -18.59 -7.99
CA MET A 200 10.54 -19.01 -8.13
C MET A 200 10.83 -20.22 -7.23
N PRO A 201 11.86 -21.02 -7.53
CA PRO A 201 12.32 -22.11 -6.65
C PRO A 201 12.75 -21.61 -5.26
N ASP A 202 12.82 -22.52 -4.29
CA ASP A 202 13.41 -22.25 -2.98
C ASP A 202 14.83 -21.69 -3.15
N GLY A 203 15.14 -20.61 -2.41
CA GLY A 203 16.43 -19.94 -2.57
C GLY A 203 16.51 -18.62 -1.81
N GLN A 204 17.61 -17.90 -2.07
CA GLN A 204 17.82 -16.56 -1.57
C GLN A 204 17.50 -15.53 -2.64
N TYR A 205 16.77 -14.49 -2.23
CA TYR A 205 16.32 -13.38 -3.07
C TYR A 205 16.50 -12.06 -2.32
N THR A 206 16.14 -10.97 -2.94
CA THR A 206 16.16 -9.65 -2.29
C THR A 206 14.80 -8.96 -2.44
N LEU A 207 14.41 -8.20 -1.42
CA LEU A 207 13.24 -7.34 -1.41
C LEU A 207 13.62 -6.00 -0.80
N GLY A 208 13.51 -4.90 -1.55
CA GLY A 208 13.91 -3.57 -1.07
C GLY A 208 15.37 -3.47 -0.59
N GLY A 209 16.28 -4.27 -1.18
CA GLY A 209 17.69 -4.35 -0.76
C GLY A 209 17.97 -5.24 0.44
N LEU A 210 16.95 -5.84 1.06
CA LEU A 210 17.09 -6.79 2.17
C LEU A 210 17.08 -8.23 1.66
N ASP A 211 17.87 -9.09 2.29
CA ASP A 211 17.93 -10.52 1.96
C ASP A 211 16.66 -11.24 2.43
N VAL A 212 16.09 -12.04 1.54
CA VAL A 212 14.90 -12.86 1.77
C VAL A 212 15.19 -14.30 1.39
N LYS A 213 14.85 -15.24 2.26
CA LYS A 213 14.91 -16.69 1.99
C LYS A 213 13.51 -17.22 1.73
N VAL A 214 13.32 -17.85 0.58
CA VAL A 214 12.09 -18.59 0.23
C VAL A 214 12.27 -20.06 0.53
N THR A 215 11.33 -20.65 1.24
CA THR A 215 11.28 -22.08 1.54
C THR A 215 9.83 -22.56 1.41
N GLY A 216 9.57 -23.46 0.46
CA GLY A 216 8.22 -23.86 0.08
C GLY A 216 7.48 -22.66 -0.55
N ASN A 217 6.38 -22.23 0.04
CA ASN A 217 5.61 -21.04 -0.39
C ASN A 217 5.65 -19.91 0.65
N ARG A 218 6.70 -19.86 1.48
CA ARG A 218 6.88 -18.89 2.58
C ARG A 218 8.27 -18.29 2.57
#